data_974bf2a9f14dbad98ae475670628e8a7
#
_entry.id   974bf2a9f14dbad98ae475670628e8a7
#
_cell.length_a   1.000
_cell.length_b   1.000
_cell.length_c   1.000
_cell.angle_alpha   90.00
_cell.angle_beta   90.00
_cell.angle_gamma   90.00
#
_symmetry.space_group_name_H-M   'P 1'
#
loop_
_entity.id
_entity.type
_entity.pdbx_description
1 polymer ?
#
loop_
_entity_poly.entity_id
_entity_poly.type
_entity_poly.pdbx_seq_one_letter_code
_entity_poly.pdbx_strand_id
1 'polypeptide(L)'
;MATFIVLASFTDKGIGKVKETIGRAEKFKDMAKKSGIAVKNLYWTLGSHDVVAVCEAQDDESATAFSLSVCSRGNVRSETLRAFSFEEMKKIIGKMV
;
A
#
# COMPACT_ATOMS: atom_id res chain seq x y z
N MET A 1 -12.42 9.37 1.86
CA MET A 1 -11.66 8.11 1.90
C MET A 1 -10.41 8.27 2.78
N ALA A 2 -9.98 7.19 3.37
CA ALA A 2 -8.80 7.21 4.24
C ALA A 2 -7.53 6.94 3.42
N THR A 3 -6.43 7.60 3.79
CA THR A 3 -5.15 7.44 3.12
C THR A 3 -4.29 6.42 3.86
N PHE A 4 -3.64 5.55 3.09
CA PHE A 4 -2.74 4.52 3.60
C PHE A 4 -1.44 4.57 2.82
N ILE A 5 -0.33 4.42 3.54
CA ILE A 5 0.99 4.31 2.94
C ILE A 5 1.44 2.87 3.12
N VAL A 6 1.72 2.21 2.00
CA VAL A 6 2.14 0.80 1.99
C VAL A 6 3.63 0.75 1.76
N LEU A 7 4.35 0.17 2.71
CA LEU A 7 5.79 -0.04 2.63
C LEU A 7 6.01 -1.53 2.39
N ALA A 8 6.45 -1.89 1.20
CA ALA A 8 6.57 -3.29 0.82
C ALA A 8 8.02 -3.68 0.61
N SER A 9 8.34 -4.91 0.99
CA SER A 9 9.65 -5.51 0.77
C SER A 9 9.47 -6.80 -0.01
N PHE A 10 10.35 -7.04 -0.98
CA PHE A 10 10.34 -8.30 -1.73
C PHE A 10 10.68 -9.46 -0.80
N THR A 11 9.96 -10.56 -0.97
CA THR A 11 10.34 -11.85 -0.40
C THR A 11 11.44 -12.47 -1.24
N ASP A 12 11.98 -13.61 -0.80
CA ASP A 12 12.93 -14.38 -1.62
C ASP A 12 12.33 -14.73 -2.98
N LYS A 13 11.06 -15.12 -2.98
CA LYS A 13 10.33 -15.40 -4.22
C LYS A 13 10.23 -14.15 -5.10
N GLY A 14 9.86 -13.01 -4.49
CA GLY A 14 9.67 -11.77 -5.22
C GLY A 14 10.96 -11.23 -5.82
N ILE A 15 12.05 -11.23 -5.05
CA ILE A 15 13.35 -10.74 -5.53
C ILE A 15 13.95 -11.66 -6.57
N GLY A 16 13.70 -12.96 -6.47
CA GLY A 16 14.19 -13.92 -7.46
C GLY A 16 13.66 -13.66 -8.86
N LYS A 17 12.49 -13.05 -8.98
CA LYS A 17 11.87 -12.70 -10.25
C LYS A 17 11.61 -11.20 -10.36
N VAL A 18 12.54 -10.40 -9.87
CA VAL A 18 12.37 -8.93 -9.80
C VAL A 18 12.14 -8.29 -11.17
N LYS A 19 12.60 -8.91 -12.23
CA LYS A 19 12.37 -8.40 -13.59
C LYS A 19 10.89 -8.37 -13.98
N GLU A 20 10.04 -9.10 -13.27
CA GLU A 20 8.60 -9.11 -13.48
C GLU A 20 7.88 -8.03 -12.66
N THR A 21 8.62 -7.17 -11.94
CA THR A 21 8.02 -6.22 -11.00
C THR A 21 7.07 -5.23 -11.66
N ILE A 22 7.35 -4.81 -12.91
CA ILE A 22 6.46 -3.88 -13.63
C ILE A 22 5.10 -4.54 -13.90
N GLY A 23 5.11 -5.77 -14.39
CA GLY A 23 3.86 -6.52 -14.63
C GLY A 23 3.10 -6.76 -13.33
N ARG A 24 3.82 -7.05 -12.24
CA ARG A 24 3.19 -7.22 -10.92
C ARG A 24 2.57 -5.92 -10.42
N ALA A 25 3.22 -4.78 -10.68
CA ALA A 25 2.69 -3.47 -10.32
C ALA A 25 1.41 -3.15 -11.10
N GLU A 26 1.35 -3.51 -12.38
CA GLU A 26 0.14 -3.35 -13.19
C GLU A 26 -1.01 -4.19 -12.64
N LYS A 27 -0.75 -5.43 -12.25
CA LYS A 27 -1.75 -6.30 -11.62
C LYS A 27 -2.21 -5.73 -10.28
N PHE A 28 -1.30 -5.17 -9.50
CA PHE A 28 -1.61 -4.50 -8.24
C PHE A 28 -2.61 -3.36 -8.47
N LYS A 29 -2.37 -2.53 -9.48
CA LYS A 29 -3.28 -1.43 -9.82
C LYS A 29 -4.66 -1.95 -10.26
N ASP A 30 -4.70 -3.03 -11.04
CA ASP A 30 -5.95 -3.63 -11.48
C ASP A 30 -6.74 -4.22 -10.30
N MET A 31 -6.06 -4.92 -9.41
CA MET A 31 -6.65 -5.45 -8.19
C MET A 31 -7.22 -4.33 -7.31
N ALA A 32 -6.46 -3.25 -7.18
CA ALA A 32 -6.88 -2.08 -6.41
C ALA A 32 -8.19 -1.53 -6.96
N LYS A 33 -8.26 -1.33 -8.26
CA LYS A 33 -9.47 -0.84 -8.94
C LYS A 33 -10.68 -1.72 -8.62
N LYS A 34 -10.52 -3.04 -8.73
CA LYS A 34 -11.60 -4.00 -8.46
C LYS A 34 -12.01 -4.00 -6.99
N SER A 35 -11.11 -3.63 -6.11
CA SER A 35 -11.35 -3.59 -4.66
C SER A 35 -11.84 -2.23 -4.16
N GLY A 36 -12.03 -1.27 -5.05
CA GLY A 36 -12.43 0.09 -4.68
C GLY A 36 -11.30 0.89 -4.03
N ILE A 37 -10.06 0.50 -4.26
CA ILE A 37 -8.86 1.17 -3.74
C ILE A 37 -8.29 2.07 -4.84
N ALA A 38 -7.98 3.31 -4.50
CA ALA A 38 -7.33 4.25 -5.43
C ALA A 38 -5.83 4.28 -5.13
N VAL A 39 -5.01 3.87 -6.08
CA VAL A 39 -3.55 3.97 -5.99
C VAL A 39 -3.17 5.36 -6.50
N LYS A 40 -2.78 6.25 -5.58
CA LYS A 40 -2.44 7.63 -5.93
C LYS A 40 -1.01 7.75 -6.42
N ASN A 41 -0.09 7.02 -5.80
CA ASN A 41 1.33 7.04 -6.14
C ASN A 41 1.91 5.66 -5.91
N LEU A 42 2.91 5.31 -6.71
CA LEU A 42 3.66 4.07 -6.55
C LEU A 42 5.10 4.33 -6.94
N TYR A 43 6.01 3.94 -6.07
CA TYR A 43 7.46 4.14 -6.26
C TYR A 43 8.21 2.86 -5.90
N TRP A 44 9.31 2.61 -6.61
CA TRP A 44 10.33 1.66 -6.16
C TRP A 44 11.38 2.44 -5.40
N THR A 45 11.86 1.88 -4.30
CA THR A 45 12.76 2.57 -3.39
C THR A 45 14.02 1.76 -3.15
N LEU A 46 15.07 2.46 -2.78
CA LEU A 46 16.34 1.88 -2.36
C LEU A 46 16.39 1.97 -0.83
N GLY A 47 16.83 0.90 -0.18
CA GLY A 47 16.93 0.90 1.28
C GLY A 47 16.14 -0.25 1.90
N SER A 48 15.58 -0.01 3.08
CA SER A 48 14.91 -1.05 3.86
C SER A 48 13.57 -1.52 3.27
N HIS A 49 12.98 -0.71 2.39
CA HIS A 49 11.76 -1.09 1.66
C HIS A 49 12.04 -1.01 0.17
N ASP A 50 11.32 -1.80 -0.60
CA ASP A 50 11.55 -1.90 -2.05
C ASP A 50 10.49 -1.19 -2.87
N VAL A 51 9.27 -1.10 -2.36
CA VAL A 51 8.14 -0.45 -3.02
C VAL A 51 7.36 0.36 -2.01
N VAL A 52 6.96 1.56 -2.40
CA VAL A 52 6.11 2.42 -1.57
C VAL A 52 4.90 2.82 -2.40
N ALA A 53 3.71 2.62 -1.86
CA ALA A 53 2.48 3.03 -2.52
C ALA A 53 1.67 3.94 -1.58
N VAL A 54 1.04 4.95 -2.17
CA VAL A 54 0.08 5.80 -1.46
C VAL A 54 -1.28 5.46 -2.03
N CYS A 55 -2.17 4.98 -1.16
CA CYS A 55 -3.49 4.50 -1.56
C CYS A 55 -4.58 5.18 -0.75
N GLU A 56 -5.77 5.24 -1.34
CA GLU A 56 -6.97 5.66 -0.62
C GLU A 56 -7.95 4.50 -0.60
N ALA A 57 -8.52 4.24 0.57
CA ALA A 57 -9.50 3.18 0.77
C ALA A 57 -10.65 3.73 1.61
N GLN A 58 -11.79 3.07 1.53
CA GLN A 58 -13.00 3.45 2.26
C GLN A 58 -12.78 3.36 3.77
N ASP A 59 -12.15 2.29 4.22
CA ASP A 59 -11.94 2.00 5.63
C ASP A 59 -10.75 1.08 5.84
N ASP A 60 -10.41 0.83 7.11
CA ASP A 60 -9.29 -0.02 7.49
C ASP A 60 -9.48 -1.46 7.03
N GLU A 61 -10.71 -1.95 7.08
CA GLU A 61 -11.01 -3.33 6.70
C GLU A 61 -10.75 -3.56 5.21
N SER A 62 -11.17 -2.62 4.36
CA SER A 62 -10.92 -2.71 2.91
C SER A 62 -9.43 -2.66 2.60
N ALA A 63 -8.69 -1.76 3.27
CA ALA A 63 -7.25 -1.65 3.10
C ALA A 63 -6.55 -2.93 3.54
N THR A 64 -6.97 -3.51 4.66
CA THR A 64 -6.39 -4.74 5.20
C THR A 64 -6.66 -5.92 4.27
N ALA A 65 -7.89 -6.07 3.80
CA ALA A 65 -8.25 -7.14 2.87
C ALA A 65 -7.41 -7.06 1.61
N PHE A 66 -7.22 -5.86 1.07
CA PHE A 66 -6.39 -5.65 -0.11
C PHE A 66 -4.94 -6.01 0.16
N SER A 67 -4.37 -5.57 1.28
CA SER A 67 -3.01 -5.92 1.70
C SER A 67 -2.82 -7.43 1.80
N LEU A 68 -3.75 -8.11 2.44
CA LEU A 68 -3.69 -9.58 2.57
C LEU A 68 -3.75 -10.26 1.21
N SER A 69 -4.60 -9.76 0.31
CA SER A 69 -4.71 -10.32 -1.05
C SER A 69 -3.40 -10.18 -1.81
N VAL A 70 -2.75 -9.02 -1.71
CA VAL A 70 -1.47 -8.78 -2.38
C VAL A 70 -0.37 -9.65 -1.78
N CYS A 71 -0.25 -9.67 -0.47
CA CYS A 71 0.80 -10.42 0.21
C CYS A 71 0.62 -11.94 0.08
N SER A 72 -0.62 -12.40 -0.06
CA SER A 72 -0.91 -13.85 -0.21
C SER A 72 -0.31 -14.45 -1.48
N ARG A 73 0.04 -13.62 -2.45
CA ARG A 73 0.71 -14.07 -3.67
C ARG A 73 2.18 -14.40 -3.43
N GLY A 74 2.73 -14.00 -2.30
CA GLY A 74 4.05 -14.39 -1.85
C GLY A 74 5.22 -13.57 -2.38
N ASN A 75 4.97 -12.56 -3.20
CA ASN A 75 6.05 -11.75 -3.80
C ASN A 75 6.55 -10.64 -2.90
N VAL A 76 5.70 -10.14 -2.01
CA VAL A 76 6.04 -9.06 -1.09
C VAL A 76 5.47 -9.32 0.30
N ARG A 77 6.13 -8.71 1.28
CA ARG A 77 5.59 -8.48 2.62
C ARG A 77 5.41 -6.98 2.75
N SER A 78 4.36 -6.55 3.42
CA SER A 78 4.09 -5.12 3.53
C SER A 78 3.76 -4.72 4.95
N GLU A 79 4.05 -3.45 5.23
CA GLU A 79 3.60 -2.74 6.41
C GLU A 79 2.71 -1.61 5.90
N THR A 80 1.48 -1.54 6.38
CA THR A 80 0.52 -0.53 5.95
C THR A 80 0.33 0.47 7.06
N LEU A 81 0.56 1.74 6.76
CA LEU A 81 0.43 2.85 7.70
C LEU A 81 -0.83 3.63 7.40
N ARG A 82 -1.64 3.88 8.42
CA ARG A 82 -2.74 4.84 8.28
C ARG A 82 -2.13 6.25 8.27
N ALA A 83 -2.36 7.00 7.21
CA ALA A 83 -1.81 8.34 7.06
C ALA A 83 -2.90 9.40 7.23
N PHE A 84 -2.53 10.53 7.80
CA PHE A 84 -3.43 11.66 8.03
C PHE A 84 -2.89 12.87 7.29
N SER A 85 -3.78 13.55 6.57
CA SER A 85 -3.43 14.81 5.90
C SER A 85 -3.24 15.92 6.94
N PHE A 86 -2.72 17.05 6.48
CA PHE A 86 -2.56 18.24 7.32
C PHE A 86 -3.91 18.63 7.95
N GLU A 87 -4.98 18.66 7.15
CA GLU A 87 -6.32 19.02 7.63
C GLU A 87 -6.88 17.98 8.62
N GLU A 88 -6.65 16.70 8.35
CA GLU A 88 -7.07 15.65 9.27
C GLU A 88 -6.32 15.76 10.59
N MET A 89 -5.04 16.08 10.56
CA MET A 89 -4.24 16.23 11.77
C MET A 89 -4.72 17.39 12.64
N LYS A 90 -5.15 18.49 12.01
CA LYS A 90 -5.78 19.58 12.76
C LYS A 90 -6.99 19.12 13.57
N LYS A 91 -7.83 18.28 12.96
CA LYS A 91 -9.01 17.73 13.64
C LYS A 91 -8.61 16.81 14.79
N ILE A 92 -7.57 16.01 14.58
CA ILE A 92 -7.07 15.08 15.61
C ILE A 92 -6.57 15.88 16.81
N ILE A 93 -5.79 16.93 16.59
CA ILE A 93 -5.29 17.81 17.65
C ILE A 93 -6.46 18.42 18.43
N GLY A 94 -7.52 18.80 17.73
CA GLY A 94 -8.72 19.36 18.37
C GLY A 94 -9.45 18.38 19.29
N LYS A 95 -9.19 17.09 19.15
CA LYS A 95 -9.78 16.04 20.01
C LYS A 95 -8.95 15.70 21.24
N MET A 96 -7.76 16.24 21.34
CA MET A 96 -6.88 16.01 22.49
C MET A 96 -7.47 16.64 23.74
N VAL A 97 -7.27 15.97 24.86
CA VAL A 97 -7.74 16.45 26.17
C VAL A 97 -6.59 17.08 26.97
#